data_3372db78295155cee63d06ba7aae4196
#
_entry.id   3372db78295155cee63d06ba7aae4196
#
_cell.length_a   1.000
_cell.length_b   1.000
_cell.length_c   1.000
_cell.angle_alpha   90.00
_cell.angle_beta   90.00
_cell.angle_gamma   90.00
#
_symmetry.space_group_name_H-M   'P 1'
#
loop_
_entity.id
_entity.type
_entity.pdbx_description
1 polymer ?
#
loop_
_entity_poly.entity_id
_entity_poly.type
_entity_poly.pdbx_seq_one_letter_code
_entity_poly.pdbx_strand_id
1 'polypeptide(L)'
;ASDIEKLEMRREERVVEILTVDHRRVKAAAGQGGGALFSSGARGIAAKRADKKNLGNLSMIIDPKKVLRWMEELVDRSVLHNTSHGTHCSALGDQEGILICREDIGRHNTIDMIGGYTLLHNVDCSDKILLTTGRISSEMVQKVWNLGIPVIITRSAPTAEAVRILEGAGMTLIGYVREGKMNIYTHQNRVDTDYEKYFYRTDQGGRQGERIFPRGGEEPGLLSERRA
;
A
#
# COMPACT_ATOMS: atom_id res chain seq x y z
N ALA A 1 -4.78 17.08 -10.82
CA ALA A 1 -6.02 17.45 -11.52
C ALA A 1 -5.85 18.67 -12.42
N SER A 2 -5.04 19.65 -12.01
CA SER A 2 -4.79 20.89 -12.80
C SER A 2 -4.23 20.67 -14.21
N ASP A 3 -3.59 19.53 -14.46
CA ASP A 3 -2.98 19.20 -15.76
C ASP A 3 -3.94 18.45 -16.70
N ILE A 4 -5.13 18.09 -16.24
CA ILE A 4 -6.15 17.42 -17.05
C ILE A 4 -7.20 18.45 -17.48
N GLU A 5 -7.29 18.68 -18.78
CA GLU A 5 -8.28 19.56 -19.40
C GLU A 5 -9.62 18.84 -19.59
N LYS A 6 -9.57 17.59 -20.07
CA LYS A 6 -10.75 16.77 -20.33
C LYS A 6 -10.47 15.32 -20.04
N LEU A 7 -11.45 14.62 -19.45
CA LEU A 7 -11.48 13.17 -19.33
C LEU A 7 -12.82 12.68 -19.89
N GLU A 8 -12.77 11.83 -20.89
CA GLU A 8 -13.94 11.22 -21.52
C GLU A 8 -13.84 9.70 -21.52
N MET A 9 -14.89 9.03 -21.08
CA MET A 9 -14.94 7.58 -21.04
C MET A 9 -15.98 7.07 -22.06
N ARG A 10 -15.52 6.39 -23.09
CA ARG A 10 -16.37 5.71 -24.10
C ARG A 10 -16.41 4.21 -23.76
N ARG A 11 -17.41 3.82 -22.99
CA ARG A 11 -17.50 2.45 -22.43
C ARG A 11 -17.66 1.37 -23.50
N GLU A 12 -18.44 1.65 -24.53
CA GLU A 12 -18.67 0.69 -25.64
C GLU A 12 -17.40 0.42 -26.44
N GLU A 13 -16.58 1.45 -26.65
CA GLU A 13 -15.30 1.36 -27.35
C GLU A 13 -14.16 0.90 -26.42
N ARG A 14 -14.38 0.84 -25.10
CA ARG A 14 -13.38 0.56 -24.06
C ARG A 14 -12.19 1.56 -24.11
N VAL A 15 -12.49 2.79 -24.44
CA VAL A 15 -11.50 3.87 -24.57
C VAL A 15 -11.72 4.91 -23.49
N VAL A 16 -10.63 5.32 -22.86
CA VAL A 16 -10.57 6.51 -22.01
C VAL A 16 -9.68 7.54 -22.70
N GLU A 17 -10.25 8.68 -23.05
CA GLU A 17 -9.52 9.79 -23.64
C GLU A 17 -9.21 10.84 -22.58
N ILE A 18 -7.95 11.17 -22.43
CA ILE A 18 -7.47 12.16 -21.48
C ILE A 18 -6.77 13.28 -22.28
N LEU A 19 -7.33 14.48 -22.22
CA LEU A 19 -6.70 15.69 -22.75
C LEU A 19 -6.01 16.41 -21.61
N THR A 20 -4.76 16.76 -21.81
CA THR A 20 -3.97 17.52 -20.85
C THR A 20 -3.71 18.94 -21.36
N VAL A 21 -3.61 19.89 -20.45
CA VAL A 21 -3.34 21.30 -20.73
C VAL A 21 -2.01 21.48 -21.47
N ASP A 22 -1.02 20.61 -21.20
CA ASP A 22 0.27 20.61 -21.90
C ASP A 22 0.47 19.33 -22.73
N HIS A 23 0.01 19.35 -23.97
CA HIS A 23 0.18 18.26 -24.94
C HIS A 23 1.64 17.84 -25.18
N ARG A 24 2.63 18.70 -24.92
CA ARG A 24 4.06 18.39 -25.10
C ARG A 24 4.59 17.46 -24.03
N ARG A 25 4.07 17.54 -22.82
CA ARG A 25 4.46 16.63 -21.71
C ARG A 25 4.06 15.18 -21.98
N VAL A 26 2.87 14.98 -22.54
CA VAL A 26 2.38 13.62 -22.88
C VAL A 26 3.19 13.04 -24.05
N LYS A 27 3.49 13.83 -25.08
CA LYS A 27 4.32 13.39 -26.21
C LYS A 27 5.76 13.06 -25.79
N ALA A 28 6.35 13.83 -24.87
CA ALA A 28 7.68 13.56 -24.34
C ALA A 28 7.74 12.27 -23.51
N ALA A 29 6.69 11.95 -22.78
CA ALA A 29 6.57 10.71 -22.02
C ALA A 29 6.31 9.49 -22.93
N ALA A 30 5.56 9.65 -24.02
CA ALA A 30 5.26 8.60 -24.99
C ALA A 30 6.40 8.36 -26.00
N GLY A 31 7.24 9.36 -26.27
CA GLY A 31 8.24 9.36 -27.35
C GLY A 31 9.53 8.58 -27.08
N GLN A 32 9.74 8.03 -25.88
CA GLN A 32 10.96 7.27 -25.55
C GLN A 32 10.79 5.77 -25.41
N GLY A 33 9.69 5.23 -25.90
CA GLY A 33 9.47 3.78 -25.92
C GLY A 33 8.09 3.43 -26.44
N GLY A 34 7.98 3.28 -27.76
CA GLY A 34 6.75 2.89 -28.45
C GLY A 34 6.32 1.45 -28.13
N GLY A 35 6.02 1.15 -26.87
CA GLY A 35 5.45 -0.10 -26.42
C GLY A 35 4.20 0.16 -25.60
N ALA A 36 3.15 -0.61 -25.85
CA ALA A 36 1.96 -0.59 -25.02
C ALA A 36 2.34 -0.83 -23.55
N LEU A 37 1.92 0.08 -22.66
CA LEU A 37 2.13 -0.04 -21.23
C LEU A 37 1.17 -1.08 -20.67
N PHE A 38 1.64 -2.29 -20.43
CA PHE A 38 0.88 -3.32 -19.74
C PHE A 38 1.07 -3.20 -18.23
N SER A 39 -0.01 -3.19 -17.48
CA SER A 39 -0.05 -2.84 -16.05
C SER A 39 0.63 -3.83 -15.11
N SER A 40 0.89 -5.05 -15.51
CA SER A 40 1.44 -6.09 -14.63
C SER A 40 2.85 -6.52 -15.01
N GLY A 41 3.82 -5.63 -14.93
CA GLY A 41 5.22 -5.95 -15.19
C GLY A 41 5.89 -5.06 -16.24
N ALA A 42 5.17 -4.14 -16.85
CA ALA A 42 5.80 -3.08 -17.62
C ALA A 42 6.65 -2.23 -16.66
N ARG A 43 7.93 -2.13 -16.96
CA ARG A 43 8.79 -1.11 -16.34
C ARG A 43 8.16 0.23 -16.67
N GLY A 44 7.42 0.78 -15.68
CA GLY A 44 6.72 2.04 -15.85
C GLY A 44 7.67 3.08 -16.41
N ILE A 45 7.15 3.98 -17.23
CA ILE A 45 7.84 5.22 -17.56
C ILE A 45 8.30 5.78 -16.22
N ALA A 46 9.60 5.86 -16.01
CA ALA A 46 10.15 6.51 -14.83
C ALA A 46 9.65 7.95 -14.90
N ALA A 47 8.56 8.24 -14.21
CA ALA A 47 8.17 9.61 -13.96
C ALA A 47 9.44 10.29 -13.44
N LYS A 48 9.88 11.36 -14.12
CA LYS A 48 10.98 12.20 -13.61
C LYS A 48 10.73 12.32 -12.12
N ARG A 49 11.70 11.91 -11.31
CA ARG A 49 11.67 12.10 -9.86
C ARG A 49 11.32 13.57 -9.63
N ALA A 50 10.04 13.85 -9.42
CA ALA A 50 9.68 15.04 -8.68
C ALA A 50 10.45 14.93 -7.37
N ASP A 51 11.01 16.00 -6.86
CA ASP A 51 11.68 16.01 -5.56
C ASP A 51 10.74 15.39 -4.55
N LYS A 52 10.95 14.09 -4.25
CA LYS A 52 10.02 13.33 -3.44
C LYS A 52 10.14 13.81 -2.03
N LYS A 53 9.08 14.43 -1.56
CA LYS A 53 8.98 14.94 -0.21
C LYS A 53 9.18 13.80 0.79
N ASN A 54 10.05 13.99 1.76
CA ASN A 54 10.15 13.08 2.90
C ASN A 54 8.87 13.21 3.74
N LEU A 55 8.20 12.08 4.01
CA LEU A 55 6.95 12.01 4.76
C LEU A 55 7.19 11.76 6.26
N GLY A 56 8.44 11.90 6.73
CA GLY A 56 8.86 11.62 8.11
C GLY A 56 8.28 12.53 9.19
N ASN A 57 7.82 13.73 8.85
CA ASN A 57 7.39 14.75 9.82
C ASN A 57 5.92 14.67 10.22
N LEU A 58 5.29 13.50 10.13
CA LEU A 58 3.88 13.32 10.50
C LEU A 58 3.76 12.97 11.98
N SER A 59 2.83 13.66 12.65
CA SER A 59 2.47 13.42 14.06
C SER A 59 1.46 12.27 14.25
N MET A 60 1.15 11.53 13.19
CA MET A 60 0.19 10.44 13.24
C MET A 60 0.72 9.28 14.10
N ILE A 61 -0.01 8.92 15.15
CA ILE A 61 0.21 7.71 15.94
C ILE A 61 -0.87 6.68 15.60
N ILE A 62 -0.46 5.46 15.34
CA ILE A 62 -1.32 4.36 14.88
C ILE A 62 -1.55 3.39 16.04
N ASP A 63 -2.82 3.17 16.39
CA ASP A 63 -3.21 2.15 17.35
C ASP A 63 -3.17 0.76 16.68
N PRO A 64 -2.37 -0.21 17.18
CA PRO A 64 -2.31 -1.57 16.66
C PRO A 64 -3.66 -2.28 16.59
N LYS A 65 -4.58 -2.00 17.51
CA LYS A 65 -5.93 -2.56 17.50
C LYS A 65 -6.74 -2.06 16.32
N LYS A 66 -6.57 -0.78 15.96
CA LYS A 66 -7.19 -0.22 14.76
C LYS A 66 -6.64 -0.88 13.50
N VAL A 67 -5.33 -1.14 13.43
CA VAL A 67 -4.70 -1.82 12.29
C VAL A 67 -5.34 -3.20 12.04
N LEU A 68 -5.53 -3.99 13.08
CA LEU A 68 -6.17 -5.31 12.97
C LEU A 68 -7.61 -5.18 12.46
N ARG A 69 -8.41 -4.29 13.06
CA ARG A 69 -9.80 -4.05 12.65
C ARG A 69 -9.92 -3.56 11.21
N TRP A 70 -9.09 -2.61 10.80
CA TRP A 70 -9.10 -2.09 9.43
C TRP A 70 -8.73 -3.17 8.41
N MET A 71 -7.81 -4.09 8.77
CA MET A 71 -7.47 -5.19 7.88
C MET A 71 -8.59 -6.23 7.78
N GLU A 72 -9.28 -6.53 8.87
CA GLU A 72 -10.49 -7.37 8.88
C GLU A 72 -11.57 -6.73 8.01
N GLU A 73 -11.86 -5.45 8.23
CA GLU A 73 -12.82 -4.68 7.44
C GLU A 73 -12.46 -4.66 5.94
N LEU A 74 -11.17 -4.51 5.59
CA LEU A 74 -10.72 -4.58 4.20
C LEU A 74 -11.05 -5.94 3.59
N VAL A 75 -10.80 -7.03 4.31
CA VAL A 75 -11.09 -8.39 3.85
C VAL A 75 -12.59 -8.60 3.68
N ASP A 76 -13.40 -8.14 4.63
CA ASP A 76 -14.87 -8.26 4.56
C ASP A 76 -15.44 -7.47 3.38
N ARG A 77 -14.88 -6.31 3.08
CA ARG A 77 -15.27 -5.49 1.91
C ARG A 77 -14.75 -6.02 0.57
N SER A 78 -13.85 -7.02 0.58
CA SER A 78 -13.24 -7.60 -0.62
C SER A 78 -14.16 -8.65 -1.26
N VAL A 79 -15.28 -8.22 -1.84
CA VAL A 79 -16.33 -9.11 -2.35
C VAL A 79 -15.84 -10.02 -3.46
N LEU A 80 -15.12 -9.47 -4.46
CA LEU A 80 -14.59 -10.24 -5.59
C LEU A 80 -13.48 -11.18 -5.12
N HIS A 81 -12.63 -10.76 -4.20
CA HIS A 81 -11.58 -11.59 -3.63
C HIS A 81 -12.17 -12.79 -2.87
N ASN A 82 -13.15 -12.53 -2.02
CA ASN A 82 -13.79 -13.57 -1.20
C ASN A 82 -14.55 -14.61 -2.05
N THR A 83 -15.04 -14.20 -3.23
CA THR A 83 -15.76 -15.08 -4.15
C THR A 83 -14.82 -15.86 -5.07
N SER A 84 -13.79 -15.20 -5.62
CA SER A 84 -12.96 -15.76 -6.70
C SER A 84 -11.56 -16.19 -6.24
N HIS A 85 -11.08 -15.66 -5.12
CA HIS A 85 -9.68 -15.75 -4.66
C HIS A 85 -8.64 -15.29 -5.70
N GLY A 86 -9.09 -14.67 -6.81
CA GLY A 86 -8.27 -14.26 -7.94
C GLY A 86 -7.95 -12.77 -7.99
N THR A 87 -8.46 -11.97 -7.04
CA THR A 87 -8.28 -10.51 -7.05
C THR A 87 -7.49 -10.04 -5.82
N HIS A 88 -7.03 -8.80 -5.90
CA HIS A 88 -6.49 -8.04 -4.77
C HIS A 88 -7.45 -6.91 -4.43
N CYS A 89 -7.46 -6.53 -3.15
CA CYS A 89 -8.17 -5.35 -2.69
C CYS A 89 -7.19 -4.35 -2.08
N SER A 90 -7.39 -3.07 -2.37
CA SER A 90 -6.74 -1.98 -1.65
C SER A 90 -7.77 -0.94 -1.22
N ALA A 91 -7.51 -0.28 -0.11
CA ALA A 91 -8.35 0.77 0.43
C ALA A 91 -7.55 2.00 0.79
N LEU A 92 -8.17 3.16 0.66
CA LEU A 92 -7.74 4.41 1.27
C LEU A 92 -8.55 4.60 2.54
N GLY A 93 -7.87 4.89 3.63
CA GLY A 93 -8.48 5.20 4.92
C GLY A 93 -7.74 6.30 5.64
N ASP A 94 -8.19 6.60 6.83
CA ASP A 94 -7.55 7.48 7.81
C ASP A 94 -7.74 6.94 9.22
N GLN A 95 -7.52 7.76 10.24
CA GLN A 95 -7.68 7.38 11.65
C GLN A 95 -9.12 6.97 12.02
N GLU A 96 -10.11 7.41 11.24
CA GLU A 96 -11.53 7.12 11.48
C GLU A 96 -11.99 5.82 10.82
N GLY A 97 -11.30 5.38 9.74
CA GLY A 97 -11.62 4.12 9.07
C GLY A 97 -11.37 4.12 7.56
N ILE A 98 -11.99 3.16 6.89
CA ILE A 98 -11.86 2.99 5.43
C ILE A 98 -12.82 3.94 4.69
N LEU A 99 -12.25 4.81 3.85
CA LEU A 99 -12.99 5.74 3.00
C LEU A 99 -13.48 5.07 1.72
N ILE A 100 -12.59 4.36 1.01
CA ILE A 100 -12.93 3.65 -0.22
C ILE A 100 -12.16 2.36 -0.34
N CYS A 101 -12.73 1.37 -1.05
CA CYS A 101 -12.07 0.13 -1.46
C CYS A 101 -12.07 0.01 -2.98
N ARG A 102 -11.03 -0.65 -3.53
CA ARG A 102 -10.91 -0.98 -4.95
C ARG A 102 -10.36 -2.40 -5.10
N GLU A 103 -11.00 -3.18 -5.96
CA GLU A 103 -10.60 -4.55 -6.26
C GLU A 103 -10.21 -4.70 -7.72
N ASP A 104 -9.17 -5.47 -7.99
CA ASP A 104 -8.70 -5.80 -9.33
C ASP A 104 -7.84 -7.07 -9.28
N ILE A 105 -7.69 -7.76 -10.42
CA ILE A 105 -6.75 -8.88 -10.57
C ILE A 105 -5.31 -8.43 -10.31
N GLY A 106 -4.96 -7.22 -10.74
CA GLY A 106 -3.63 -6.63 -10.57
C GLY A 106 -3.54 -5.76 -9.32
N ARG A 107 -2.73 -6.15 -8.34
CA ARG A 107 -2.51 -5.35 -7.13
C ARG A 107 -2.04 -3.90 -7.41
N HIS A 108 -1.36 -3.67 -8.53
CA HIS A 108 -0.94 -2.32 -8.95
C HIS A 108 -2.13 -1.48 -9.39
N ASN A 109 -3.10 -2.09 -10.07
CA ASN A 109 -4.29 -1.41 -10.55
C ASN A 109 -5.16 -0.92 -9.40
N THR A 110 -5.23 -1.67 -8.29
CA THR A 110 -5.99 -1.24 -7.12
C THR A 110 -5.47 0.09 -6.55
N ILE A 111 -4.13 0.29 -6.56
CA ILE A 111 -3.52 1.56 -6.13
C ILE A 111 -3.75 2.66 -7.17
N ASP A 112 -3.67 2.34 -8.46
CA ASP A 112 -3.94 3.30 -9.53
C ASP A 112 -5.38 3.81 -9.47
N MET A 113 -6.35 2.94 -9.18
CA MET A 113 -7.75 3.32 -8.99
C MET A 113 -7.94 4.22 -7.75
N ILE A 114 -7.20 3.97 -6.66
CA ILE A 114 -7.20 4.87 -5.50
C ILE A 114 -6.59 6.21 -5.88
N GLY A 115 -5.46 6.21 -6.59
CA GLY A 115 -4.84 7.45 -7.07
C GLY A 115 -5.75 8.25 -8.00
N GLY A 116 -6.47 7.59 -8.89
CA GLY A 116 -7.50 8.22 -9.72
C GLY A 116 -8.61 8.87 -8.90
N TYR A 117 -9.10 8.16 -7.88
CA TYR A 117 -10.10 8.70 -6.96
C TYR A 117 -9.59 9.94 -6.22
N THR A 118 -8.40 9.88 -5.63
CA THR A 118 -7.84 11.03 -4.89
C THR A 118 -7.64 12.24 -5.78
N LEU A 119 -7.23 12.03 -7.03
CA LEU A 119 -7.05 13.08 -8.01
C LEU A 119 -8.37 13.74 -8.40
N LEU A 120 -9.40 12.94 -8.70
CA LEU A 120 -10.70 13.44 -9.16
C LEU A 120 -11.49 14.16 -8.06
N HIS A 121 -11.29 13.73 -6.81
CA HIS A 121 -12.02 14.28 -5.65
C HIS A 121 -11.19 15.27 -4.83
N ASN A 122 -9.97 15.62 -5.29
CA ASN A 122 -9.05 16.51 -4.58
C ASN A 122 -8.80 16.10 -3.12
N VAL A 123 -8.63 14.80 -2.87
CA VAL A 123 -8.38 14.26 -1.54
C VAL A 123 -6.96 14.57 -1.11
N ASP A 124 -6.78 15.24 0.04
CA ASP A 124 -5.48 15.34 0.68
C ASP A 124 -5.06 13.97 1.23
N CYS A 125 -3.91 13.49 0.80
CA CYS A 125 -3.37 12.19 1.19
C CYS A 125 -2.35 12.25 2.33
N SER A 126 -2.04 13.43 2.85
CA SER A 126 -0.98 13.64 3.85
C SER A 126 -1.26 12.98 5.20
N ASP A 127 -2.52 12.73 5.53
CA ASP A 127 -3.00 12.05 6.73
C ASP A 127 -3.64 10.69 6.45
N LYS A 128 -3.51 10.18 5.22
CA LYS A 128 -4.19 8.95 4.82
C LYS A 128 -3.30 7.71 5.01
N ILE A 129 -3.98 6.57 5.01
CA ILE A 129 -3.43 5.24 5.19
C ILE A 129 -3.84 4.42 3.97
N LEU A 130 -2.87 3.75 3.33
CA LEU A 130 -3.15 2.73 2.34
C LEU A 130 -3.24 1.37 3.02
N LEU A 131 -4.35 0.67 2.85
CA LEU A 131 -4.50 -0.73 3.22
C LEU A 131 -4.49 -1.59 1.95
N THR A 132 -3.92 -2.80 2.00
CA THR A 132 -3.92 -3.70 0.83
C THR A 132 -3.79 -5.17 1.22
N THR A 133 -4.36 -6.06 0.41
CA THR A 133 -4.14 -7.51 0.52
C THR A 133 -2.87 -7.95 -0.21
N GLY A 134 -2.32 -7.11 -1.11
CA GLY A 134 -1.22 -7.42 -2.00
C GLY A 134 0.17 -7.28 -1.35
N ARG A 135 1.14 -8.02 -1.89
CA ARG A 135 2.57 -7.85 -1.55
C ARG A 135 3.04 -6.45 -1.93
N ILE A 136 3.92 -5.85 -1.11
CA ILE A 136 4.49 -4.53 -1.36
C ILE A 136 5.85 -4.67 -2.07
N SER A 137 5.88 -4.26 -3.34
CA SER A 137 7.10 -4.13 -4.14
C SER A 137 7.57 -2.68 -4.18
N SER A 138 8.81 -2.46 -4.66
CA SER A 138 9.36 -1.11 -4.88
C SER A 138 8.47 -0.24 -5.77
N GLU A 139 7.84 -0.83 -6.78
CA GLU A 139 6.92 -0.12 -7.70
C GLU A 139 5.65 0.33 -7.00
N MET A 140 5.08 -0.53 -6.14
CA MET A 140 3.91 -0.16 -5.33
C MET A 140 4.25 0.98 -4.37
N VAL A 141 5.43 0.91 -3.71
CA VAL A 141 5.91 2.00 -2.85
C VAL A 141 6.01 3.31 -3.63
N GLN A 142 6.58 3.27 -4.85
CA GLN A 142 6.70 4.48 -5.68
C GLN A 142 5.34 5.12 -5.98
N LYS A 143 4.32 4.31 -6.28
CA LYS A 143 2.95 4.79 -6.52
C LYS A 143 2.37 5.47 -5.28
N VAL A 144 2.43 4.80 -4.13
CA VAL A 144 1.89 5.31 -2.86
C VAL A 144 2.61 6.57 -2.41
N TRP A 145 3.94 6.60 -2.55
CA TRP A 145 4.74 7.80 -2.25
C TRP A 145 4.38 8.98 -3.14
N ASN A 146 4.14 8.73 -4.44
CA ASN A 146 3.70 9.79 -5.37
C ASN A 146 2.33 10.38 -5.00
N LEU A 147 1.47 9.60 -4.37
CA LEU A 147 0.19 10.07 -3.83
C LEU A 147 0.36 10.87 -2.53
N GLY A 148 1.53 10.81 -1.88
CA GLY A 148 1.79 11.48 -0.61
C GLY A 148 1.21 10.75 0.60
N ILE A 149 0.87 9.46 0.48
CA ILE A 149 0.32 8.64 1.57
C ILE A 149 1.47 8.15 2.46
N PRO A 150 1.49 8.50 3.75
CA PRO A 150 2.63 8.23 4.63
C PRO A 150 2.66 6.82 5.26
N VAL A 151 1.55 6.11 5.23
CA VAL A 151 1.39 4.82 5.92
C VAL A 151 0.87 3.77 4.97
N ILE A 152 1.52 2.60 4.99
CA ILE A 152 1.07 1.41 4.26
C ILE A 152 0.85 0.28 5.25
N ILE A 153 -0.34 -0.33 5.18
CA ILE A 153 -0.72 -1.52 5.94
C ILE A 153 -1.04 -2.63 4.95
N THR A 154 -0.37 -3.78 5.08
CA THR A 154 -0.61 -4.91 4.17
C THR A 154 -0.84 -6.22 4.90
N ARG A 155 -1.76 -7.04 4.38
CA ARG A 155 -1.94 -8.43 4.81
C ARG A 155 -0.75 -9.32 4.43
N SER A 156 0.05 -8.91 3.46
CA SER A 156 1.12 -9.69 2.85
C SER A 156 2.52 -9.18 3.24
N ALA A 157 3.55 -9.71 2.56
CA ALA A 157 4.93 -9.35 2.78
C ALA A 157 5.41 -8.20 1.88
N PRO A 158 6.32 -7.35 2.35
CA PRO A 158 7.10 -6.46 1.50
C PRO A 158 8.33 -7.17 0.93
N THR A 159 8.88 -6.61 -0.14
CA THR A 159 10.25 -6.92 -0.59
C THR A 159 11.27 -6.14 0.23
N ALA A 160 12.50 -6.65 0.35
CA ALA A 160 13.58 -5.95 1.05
C ALA A 160 13.84 -4.55 0.47
N GLU A 161 13.77 -4.42 -0.87
CA GLU A 161 13.93 -3.13 -1.53
C GLU A 161 12.78 -2.15 -1.19
N ALA A 162 11.54 -2.64 -1.06
CA ALA A 162 10.42 -1.81 -0.62
C ALA A 162 10.65 -1.25 0.78
N VAL A 163 11.12 -2.09 1.71
CA VAL A 163 11.44 -1.67 3.09
C VAL A 163 12.51 -0.58 3.08
N ARG A 164 13.60 -0.77 2.33
CA ARG A 164 14.69 0.20 2.22
C ARG A 164 14.22 1.56 1.67
N ILE A 165 13.36 1.56 0.67
CA ILE A 165 12.81 2.80 0.09
C ILE A 165 11.90 3.51 1.10
N LEU A 166 11.02 2.77 1.79
CA LEU A 166 10.09 3.33 2.77
C LEU A 166 10.81 3.94 3.97
N GLU A 167 11.86 3.29 4.46
CA GLU A 167 12.71 3.83 5.53
C GLU A 167 13.29 5.19 5.13
N GLY A 168 13.90 5.29 3.94
CA GLY A 168 14.48 6.53 3.43
C GLY A 168 13.44 7.61 3.10
N ALA A 169 12.20 7.21 2.80
CA ALA A 169 11.09 8.12 2.48
C ALA A 169 10.36 8.66 3.72
N GLY A 170 10.64 8.16 4.90
CA GLY A 170 9.91 8.50 6.12
C GLY A 170 8.50 7.91 6.16
N MET A 171 8.25 6.80 5.46
CA MET A 171 6.94 6.15 5.38
C MET A 171 6.87 4.92 6.30
N THR A 172 5.78 4.78 7.03
CA THR A 172 5.53 3.62 7.90
C THR A 172 4.98 2.44 7.11
N LEU A 173 5.55 1.25 7.34
CA LEU A 173 5.07 0.01 6.79
C LEU A 173 4.75 -1.00 7.88
N ILE A 174 3.50 -1.45 7.88
CA ILE A 174 3.01 -2.55 8.71
C ILE A 174 2.58 -3.68 7.78
N GLY A 175 3.12 -4.88 7.98
CA GLY A 175 2.82 -6.02 7.12
C GLY A 175 2.50 -7.29 7.89
N TYR A 176 2.12 -8.35 7.16
CA TYR A 176 1.63 -9.61 7.73
C TYR A 176 0.48 -9.44 8.71
N VAL A 177 -0.41 -8.46 8.44
CA VAL A 177 -1.55 -8.16 9.31
C VAL A 177 -2.61 -9.23 9.13
N ARG A 178 -2.59 -10.24 10.01
CA ARG A 178 -3.52 -11.37 9.98
C ARG A 178 -3.49 -12.15 11.30
N GLU A 179 -4.58 -12.81 11.64
CA GLU A 179 -4.66 -13.70 12.82
C GLU A 179 -4.20 -13.01 14.11
N GLY A 180 -4.60 -11.74 14.27
CA GLY A 180 -4.23 -10.94 15.45
C GLY A 180 -2.76 -10.53 15.52
N LYS A 181 -1.97 -10.70 14.43
CA LYS A 181 -0.53 -10.44 14.38
C LYS A 181 -0.19 -9.45 13.31
N MET A 182 0.93 -8.74 13.48
CA MET A 182 1.50 -7.84 12.48
C MET A 182 3.02 -7.69 12.67
N ASN A 183 3.71 -7.25 11.62
CA ASN A 183 5.11 -6.86 11.69
C ASN A 183 5.22 -5.37 11.35
N ILE A 184 5.93 -4.59 12.16
CA ILE A 184 6.27 -3.20 11.85
C ILE A 184 7.66 -3.22 11.20
N TYR A 185 7.76 -2.77 9.95
CA TYR A 185 8.99 -2.83 9.17
C TYR A 185 9.77 -1.52 9.20
N THR A 186 9.07 -0.38 9.22
CA THR A 186 9.68 0.96 9.16
C THR A 186 8.95 1.92 10.09
N HIS A 187 9.69 2.88 10.66
CA HIS A 187 9.16 3.98 11.49
C HIS A 187 8.25 3.51 12.63
N GLN A 188 8.75 2.61 13.45
CA GLN A 188 8.05 2.02 14.61
C GLN A 188 7.52 3.08 15.60
N ASN A 189 8.21 4.22 15.69
CA ASN A 189 7.82 5.34 16.54
C ASN A 189 6.45 5.95 16.22
N ARG A 190 5.84 5.58 15.10
CA ARG A 190 4.46 5.96 14.73
C ARG A 190 3.40 4.95 15.13
N VAL A 191 3.79 3.83 15.69
CA VAL A 191 2.85 2.83 16.18
C VAL A 191 2.89 2.88 17.69
N ASP A 192 1.71 3.00 18.31
CA ASP A 192 1.59 2.99 19.77
C ASP A 192 1.99 1.60 20.31
N THR A 193 3.19 1.53 20.85
CA THR A 193 3.80 0.29 21.33
C THR A 193 3.71 0.13 22.84
N ASP A 194 3.16 1.10 23.57
CA ASP A 194 3.02 1.05 25.04
C ASP A 194 2.00 0.00 25.50
N TYR A 195 1.33 -0.67 24.57
CA TYR A 195 0.54 -1.86 24.88
C TYR A 195 1.45 -3.05 25.18
N GLU A 196 1.89 -3.19 26.43
CA GLU A 196 2.71 -4.29 26.97
C GLU A 196 2.22 -5.72 26.59
N LYS A 197 1.08 -5.86 25.93
CA LYS A 197 0.44 -7.14 25.63
C LYS A 197 0.84 -7.78 24.29
N TYR A 198 1.58 -7.10 23.40
CA TYR A 198 1.68 -7.53 22.00
C TYR A 198 3.09 -7.67 21.44
N PHE A 199 4.16 -7.52 22.26
CA PHE A 199 5.52 -7.51 21.76
C PHE A 199 6.30 -8.80 21.99
N TYR A 200 6.88 -9.32 20.93
CA TYR A 200 8.06 -10.17 20.96
C TYR A 200 9.21 -9.46 20.24
N ARG A 201 10.26 -9.16 20.98
CA ARG A 201 11.52 -8.69 20.42
C ARG A 201 12.30 -9.91 19.97
N THR A 202 12.55 -10.07 18.69
CA THR A 202 13.54 -11.02 18.20
C THR A 202 14.89 -10.33 18.20
N ASP A 203 15.65 -10.52 19.26
CA ASP A 203 17.08 -10.24 19.27
C ASP A 203 17.76 -11.26 18.36
N GLN A 204 18.65 -10.73 17.51
CA GLN A 204 19.69 -11.37 16.73
C GLN A 204 19.37 -11.85 15.32
N GLY A 205 19.91 -11.14 14.36
CA GLY A 205 20.34 -11.72 13.09
C GLY A 205 19.42 -11.52 11.89
N GLY A 206 19.33 -10.30 11.37
CA GLY A 206 19.28 -10.17 9.92
C GLY A 206 17.94 -10.22 9.22
N ARG A 207 16.80 -9.97 9.87
CA ARG A 207 15.56 -9.57 9.20
C ARG A 207 14.81 -8.59 10.09
N GLN A 208 14.88 -7.34 9.72
CA GLN A 208 14.26 -6.23 10.42
C GLN A 208 12.74 -6.33 10.37
N GLY A 209 12.09 -6.45 11.51
CA GLY A 209 10.65 -6.36 11.73
C GLY A 209 10.30 -6.83 13.13
N GLU A 210 9.61 -5.98 13.89
CA GLU A 210 9.02 -6.40 15.16
C GLU A 210 7.70 -7.16 14.89
N ARG A 211 7.53 -8.31 15.55
CA ARG A 211 6.28 -9.07 15.50
C ARG A 211 5.46 -8.76 16.74
N ILE A 212 4.21 -8.37 16.54
CA ILE A 212 3.27 -8.12 17.61
C ILE A 212 2.37 -9.33 17.79
N PHE A 213 2.34 -9.92 19.01
CA PHE A 213 1.48 -11.05 19.37
C PHE A 213 0.62 -10.68 20.58
N PRO A 214 -0.64 -11.12 20.68
CA PRO A 214 -1.40 -11.01 21.92
C PRO A 214 -0.78 -11.87 23.04
N ARG A 215 -0.55 -11.30 24.22
CA ARG A 215 -0.21 -12.08 25.41
C ARG A 215 -1.42 -12.91 25.81
N GLY A 216 -1.29 -14.23 25.80
CA GLY A 216 -2.30 -15.15 26.32
C GLY A 216 -2.74 -16.26 25.38
N GLY A 217 -2.17 -16.37 24.19
CA GLY A 217 -2.26 -17.59 23.37
C GLY A 217 -1.06 -18.48 23.67
N GLU A 218 -1.31 -19.74 24.03
CA GLU A 218 -0.29 -20.77 24.12
C GLU A 218 0.51 -20.80 22.83
N GLU A 219 1.84 -20.88 22.92
CA GLU A 219 2.69 -21.08 21.76
C GLU A 219 2.16 -22.28 20.97
N PRO A 220 1.94 -22.18 19.64
CA PRO A 220 1.75 -23.36 18.84
C PRO A 220 3.04 -24.15 18.92
N GLY A 221 2.99 -25.29 19.59
CA GLY A 221 4.10 -26.18 19.86
C GLY A 221 4.92 -26.38 18.57
N LEU A 222 6.20 -26.16 18.66
CA LEU A 222 7.18 -26.60 17.68
C LEU A 222 6.91 -28.07 17.39
N LEU A 223 6.33 -28.36 16.24
CA LEU A 223 6.26 -29.71 15.71
C LEU A 223 7.71 -30.18 15.58
N SER A 224 8.11 -30.99 16.56
CA SER A 224 9.35 -31.72 16.55
C SER A 224 9.48 -32.48 15.23
N GLU A 225 10.55 -32.23 14.52
CA GLU A 225 11.02 -33.06 13.44
C GLU A 225 10.95 -34.53 13.82
N ARG A 226 10.08 -35.29 13.18
CA ARG A 226 10.26 -36.74 13.10
C ARG A 226 10.94 -37.02 11.79
N ARG A 227 12.26 -37.25 11.90
CA ARG A 227 13.00 -38.03 10.91
C ARG A 227 12.48 -39.48 10.96
N ALA A 228 12.09 -39.98 9.85
CA ALA A 228 12.30 -41.37 9.42
C ALA A 228 12.18 -41.42 7.89
#